data_2df9cf2f32deab998604e07a544f70db
#
_entry.id   2df9cf2f32deab998604e07a544f70db
#
_cell.length_a   1.000
_cell.length_b   1.000
_cell.length_c   1.000
_cell.angle_alpha   90.00
_cell.angle_beta   90.00
_cell.angle_gamma   90.00
#
_symmetry.space_group_name_H-M   'P 1'
#
loop_
_entity.id
_entity.type
_entity.pdbx_description
1 polymer ?
#
loop_
_entity_poly.entity_id
_entity_poly.type
_entity_poly.pdbx_seq_one_letter_code
_entity_poly.pdbx_strand_id
1 'polypeptide(L)'
;MRWPSLALYTLLLAQSAQAGPLRDWLAERRADNPVPQEIAYGDDPRQRLDIYRPAGTQPAPILWMVHGGAWRTGDKRNSGVIDNKVARWQPQGFVLVSVNYRLLPEASVAEQLADLRLALQRTQQQAAEWGGDPAQMVLLGHSAGAHLVALLNADLAASTRLGIQPWRGAVLLDSAVLDLPAIMHKPHYRFYDQAFGTDPAYWRQLSPLHQLQKGAPPVLAVCSSQRPDQSCAQAHAFADSLQRLGSRAEVLPQPLSHKAINHELGLDNAYTRQVEVFLASLGAGLQQRLQP
;
A
#
# COMPACT_ATOMS: atom_id res chain seq x y z
N MET A 1 9.52 76.60 -23.19
CA MET A 1 8.32 75.83 -23.03
C MET A 1 8.74 74.43 -22.50
N ARG A 2 8.50 74.14 -21.24
CA ARG A 2 8.83 72.87 -20.57
C ARG A 2 7.56 72.08 -20.41
N TRP A 3 7.54 70.85 -20.87
CA TRP A 3 6.41 69.92 -20.67
C TRP A 3 6.67 69.05 -19.41
N PRO A 4 5.65 68.77 -18.54
CA PRO A 4 5.84 67.96 -17.37
C PRO A 4 5.68 66.47 -17.73
N SER A 5 6.56 65.66 -17.16
CA SER A 5 6.52 64.20 -17.22
C SER A 5 5.38 63.63 -16.36
N LEU A 6 4.45 62.88 -16.95
CA LEU A 6 3.48 62.08 -16.27
C LEU A 6 4.14 60.76 -15.84
N ALA A 7 4.28 60.57 -14.54
CA ALA A 7 4.64 59.28 -13.96
C ALA A 7 3.40 58.39 -13.87
N LEU A 8 3.39 57.28 -14.63
CA LEU A 8 2.38 56.23 -14.51
C LEU A 8 2.71 55.34 -13.31
N TYR A 9 1.94 55.43 -12.25
CA TYR A 9 1.94 54.44 -11.15
C TYR A 9 1.12 53.25 -11.58
N THR A 10 1.79 52.14 -11.92
CA THR A 10 1.15 50.83 -12.07
C THR A 10 0.96 50.23 -10.69
N LEU A 11 -0.29 50.19 -10.20
CA LEU A 11 -0.70 49.41 -9.05
C LEU A 11 -0.71 47.91 -9.46
N LEU A 12 0.29 47.17 -9.01
CA LEU A 12 0.24 45.70 -8.99
C LEU A 12 -0.71 45.26 -7.87
N LEU A 13 -1.94 44.95 -8.22
CA LEU A 13 -2.86 44.19 -7.35
C LEU A 13 -2.35 42.75 -7.28
N ALA A 14 -1.70 42.39 -6.18
CA ALA A 14 -1.42 41.02 -5.83
C ALA A 14 -2.75 40.34 -5.53
N GLN A 15 -3.31 39.60 -6.48
CA GLN A 15 -4.38 38.68 -6.23
C GLN A 15 -3.84 37.52 -5.37
N SER A 16 -4.14 37.56 -4.08
CA SER A 16 -3.98 36.39 -3.21
C SER A 16 -4.91 35.29 -3.73
N ALA A 17 -4.35 34.27 -4.36
CA ALA A 17 -5.07 33.07 -4.72
C ALA A 17 -5.62 32.45 -3.42
N GLN A 18 -6.91 32.64 -3.16
CA GLN A 18 -7.61 31.97 -2.06
C GLN A 18 -7.52 30.47 -2.33
N ALA A 19 -6.87 29.77 -1.44
CA ALA A 19 -6.87 28.30 -1.44
C ALA A 19 -8.33 27.84 -1.35
N GLY A 20 -8.80 27.11 -2.36
CA GLY A 20 -10.21 26.74 -2.45
C GLY A 20 -10.65 25.79 -1.32
N PRO A 21 -11.96 25.71 -1.03
CA PRO A 21 -12.54 24.92 0.08
C PRO A 21 -12.05 23.50 0.19
N LEU A 22 -11.67 22.89 -0.93
CA LEU A 22 -11.10 21.53 -0.98
C LEU A 22 -9.68 21.48 -0.39
N ARG A 23 -8.90 22.55 -0.56
CA ARG A 23 -7.52 22.63 -0.03
C ARG A 23 -7.55 22.85 1.48
N ASP A 24 -8.49 23.63 1.97
CA ASP A 24 -8.68 23.90 3.40
C ASP A 24 -9.23 22.64 4.09
N TRP A 25 -10.20 21.96 3.50
CA TRP A 25 -10.70 20.66 3.98
C TRP A 25 -9.62 19.56 4.01
N LEU A 26 -8.73 19.51 3.01
CA LEU A 26 -7.59 18.59 2.99
C LEU A 26 -6.52 18.98 4.02
N ALA A 27 -6.34 20.26 4.29
CA ALA A 27 -5.42 20.77 5.30
C ALA A 27 -5.92 20.48 6.71
N GLU A 28 -7.21 20.67 6.98
CA GLU A 28 -7.88 20.34 8.25
C GLU A 28 -7.76 18.83 8.54
N ARG A 29 -8.06 17.95 7.57
CA ARG A 29 -7.88 16.51 7.75
C ARG A 29 -6.44 16.07 7.99
N ARG A 30 -5.45 16.81 7.46
CA ARG A 30 -4.04 16.56 7.77
C ARG A 30 -3.65 16.99 9.17
N ALA A 31 -4.28 18.04 9.68
CA ALA A 31 -4.05 18.51 11.05
C ALA A 31 -4.60 17.54 12.11
N ASP A 32 -5.62 16.75 11.77
CA ASP A 32 -6.24 15.78 12.67
C ASP A 32 -5.55 14.41 12.70
N ASN A 33 -4.68 14.09 11.70
CA ASN A 33 -3.94 12.85 11.73
C ASN A 33 -2.74 12.95 12.69
N PRO A 34 -2.57 11.98 13.59
CA PRO A 34 -1.47 11.99 14.54
C PRO A 34 -0.12 11.95 13.82
N VAL A 35 0.85 12.68 14.38
CA VAL A 35 2.24 12.64 13.88
C VAL A 35 2.79 11.23 14.11
N PRO A 36 3.24 10.52 13.06
CA PRO A 36 3.77 9.18 13.21
C PRO A 36 5.15 9.18 13.88
N GLN A 37 5.46 8.09 14.56
CA GLN A 37 6.84 7.79 14.94
C GLN A 37 7.56 7.20 13.72
N GLU A 38 8.65 7.84 13.27
CA GLU A 38 9.47 7.31 12.19
C GLU A 38 10.56 6.38 12.75
N ILE A 39 10.74 5.22 12.10
CA ILE A 39 11.75 4.20 12.44
C ILE A 39 12.56 3.85 11.19
N ALA A 40 13.89 3.80 11.32
CA ALA A 40 14.78 3.28 10.30
C ALA A 40 14.80 1.74 10.36
N TYR A 41 14.74 1.09 9.19
CA TYR A 41 14.96 -0.34 9.07
C TYR A 41 16.22 -0.72 8.26
N GLY A 42 16.91 0.28 7.72
CA GLY A 42 18.17 0.18 7.01
C GLY A 42 18.86 1.54 6.92
N ASP A 43 20.01 1.59 6.23
CA ASP A 43 20.86 2.77 6.17
C ASP A 43 20.40 3.81 5.15
N ASP A 44 19.70 3.39 4.10
CA ASP A 44 19.21 4.29 3.06
C ASP A 44 18.12 5.23 3.62
N PRO A 45 18.10 6.52 3.23
CA PRO A 45 17.07 7.47 3.67
C PRO A 45 15.63 7.04 3.36
N ARG A 46 15.42 6.19 2.36
CA ARG A 46 14.11 5.63 2.03
C ARG A 46 13.76 4.37 2.82
N GLN A 47 14.70 3.76 3.51
CA GLN A 47 14.44 2.58 4.35
C GLN A 47 13.87 3.01 5.71
N ARG A 48 12.63 3.54 5.70
CA ARG A 48 11.93 4.14 6.84
C ARG A 48 10.49 3.64 6.93
N LEU A 49 10.02 3.49 8.16
CA LEU A 49 8.64 3.18 8.54
C LEU A 49 8.03 4.36 9.28
N ASP A 50 6.77 4.65 9.04
CA ASP A 50 5.95 5.52 9.89
C ASP A 50 4.96 4.68 10.68
N ILE A 51 4.94 4.84 12.01
CA ILE A 51 4.09 4.10 12.95
C ILE A 51 3.03 5.05 13.51
N TYR A 52 1.76 4.77 13.26
CA TYR A 52 0.61 5.48 13.80
C TYR A 52 0.00 4.63 14.91
N ARG A 53 0.17 5.06 16.16
CA ARG A 53 -0.24 4.31 17.35
C ARG A 53 -1.68 4.64 17.75
N PRO A 54 -2.51 3.65 18.11
CA PRO A 54 -3.79 3.93 18.75
C PRO A 54 -3.58 4.45 20.19
N ALA A 55 -4.61 5.06 20.75
CA ALA A 55 -4.66 5.29 22.18
C ALA A 55 -4.83 3.96 22.93
N GLY A 56 -4.21 3.85 24.12
CA GLY A 56 -4.32 2.66 24.98
C GLY A 56 -3.05 1.82 25.05
N THR A 57 -3.07 0.81 25.94
CA THR A 57 -1.90 0.00 26.31
C THR A 57 -2.01 -1.47 25.92
N GLN A 58 -3.17 -1.90 25.38
CA GLN A 58 -3.38 -3.30 24.98
C GLN A 58 -2.68 -3.58 23.62
N PRO A 59 -2.11 -4.78 23.44
CA PRO A 59 -1.56 -5.17 22.15
C PRO A 59 -2.58 -4.99 21.02
N ALA A 60 -2.18 -4.29 19.97
CA ALA A 60 -3.05 -3.88 18.87
C ALA A 60 -2.70 -4.62 17.57
N PRO A 61 -3.68 -5.07 16.78
CA PRO A 61 -3.44 -5.59 15.44
C PRO A 61 -2.73 -4.54 14.58
N ILE A 62 -1.90 -5.02 13.64
CA ILE A 62 -1.08 -4.16 12.79
C ILE A 62 -1.61 -4.23 11.35
N LEU A 63 -1.93 -3.08 10.77
CA LEU A 63 -2.16 -2.92 9.34
C LEU A 63 -0.89 -2.31 8.72
N TRP A 64 -0.19 -3.10 7.91
CA TRP A 64 1.11 -2.77 7.33
C TRP A 64 0.95 -2.40 5.86
N MET A 65 1.11 -1.12 5.50
CA MET A 65 0.76 -0.55 4.20
C MET A 65 1.99 -0.25 3.34
N VAL A 66 2.00 -0.74 2.09
CA VAL A 66 3.01 -0.50 1.06
C VAL A 66 2.42 0.37 -0.06
N HIS A 67 3.05 1.52 -0.30
CA HIS A 67 2.61 2.45 -1.33
C HIS A 67 2.87 1.93 -2.75
N GLY A 68 2.09 2.43 -3.72
CA GLY A 68 2.34 2.27 -5.14
C GLY A 68 3.27 3.33 -5.73
N GLY A 69 3.29 3.42 -7.06
CA GLY A 69 4.08 4.42 -7.79
C GLY A 69 4.99 3.81 -8.86
N ALA A 70 4.54 2.72 -9.50
CA ALA A 70 5.25 2.03 -10.57
C ALA A 70 6.72 1.69 -10.23
N TRP A 71 6.98 1.31 -8.98
CA TRP A 71 8.32 0.98 -8.41
C TRP A 71 9.34 2.12 -8.47
N ARG A 72 8.94 3.30 -8.90
CA ARG A 72 9.80 4.45 -9.25
C ARG A 72 9.51 5.70 -8.43
N THR A 73 8.29 5.84 -7.94
CA THR A 73 7.82 7.00 -7.17
C THR A 73 7.00 6.53 -5.97
N GLY A 74 6.52 7.47 -5.18
CA GLY A 74 5.65 7.20 -4.05
C GLY A 74 6.31 7.53 -2.73
N ASP A 75 5.48 7.62 -1.71
CA ASP A 75 5.92 7.89 -0.34
C ASP A 75 4.91 7.38 0.68
N LYS A 76 5.40 6.89 1.82
CA LYS A 76 4.61 6.42 2.96
C LYS A 76 3.67 7.48 3.54
N ARG A 77 4.00 8.77 3.34
CA ARG A 77 3.20 9.92 3.79
C ARG A 77 2.28 10.50 2.73
N ASN A 78 2.17 9.84 1.56
CA ASN A 78 1.19 10.28 0.57
C ASN A 78 -0.22 10.13 1.15
N SER A 79 -0.99 11.24 1.18
CA SER A 79 -2.32 11.28 1.78
C SER A 79 -3.27 10.21 1.23
N GLY A 80 -3.22 9.95 -0.08
CA GLY A 80 -4.00 8.88 -0.71
C GLY A 80 -3.59 7.47 -0.29
N VAL A 81 -2.40 7.30 0.29
CA VAL A 81 -1.92 6.00 0.78
C VAL A 81 -2.40 5.74 2.19
N ILE A 82 -2.29 6.74 3.10
CA ILE A 82 -2.38 6.43 4.53
C ILE A 82 -3.46 7.20 5.29
N ASP A 83 -3.81 8.46 4.92
CA ASP A 83 -4.61 9.33 5.77
C ASP A 83 -5.99 8.74 6.12
N ASN A 84 -6.76 8.29 5.13
CA ASN A 84 -8.09 7.73 5.38
C ASN A 84 -8.03 6.40 6.16
N LYS A 85 -6.95 5.64 5.99
CA LYS A 85 -6.72 4.38 6.71
C LYS A 85 -6.39 4.63 8.18
N VAL A 86 -5.56 5.63 8.45
CA VAL A 86 -5.26 6.07 9.82
C VAL A 86 -6.53 6.61 10.48
N ALA A 87 -7.23 7.54 9.83
CA ALA A 87 -8.48 8.12 10.36
C ALA A 87 -9.55 7.06 10.66
N ARG A 88 -9.61 5.97 9.87
CA ARG A 88 -10.58 4.88 10.06
C ARG A 88 -10.18 3.92 11.17
N TRP A 89 -8.97 3.37 11.12
CA TRP A 89 -8.63 2.18 11.93
C TRP A 89 -7.80 2.49 13.17
N GLN A 90 -7.08 3.60 13.24
CA GLN A 90 -6.35 3.96 14.45
C GLN A 90 -7.28 4.20 15.65
N PRO A 91 -8.43 4.92 15.54
CA PRO A 91 -9.39 5.06 16.65
C PRO A 91 -10.02 3.73 17.07
N GLN A 92 -10.08 2.75 16.16
CA GLN A 92 -10.58 1.40 16.45
C GLN A 92 -9.51 0.52 17.14
N GLY A 93 -8.35 1.08 17.46
CA GLY A 93 -7.30 0.39 18.19
C GLY A 93 -6.34 -0.42 17.32
N PHE A 94 -6.18 -0.09 16.03
CA PHE A 94 -5.14 -0.65 15.16
C PHE A 94 -3.89 0.21 15.19
N VAL A 95 -2.74 -0.44 15.14
CA VAL A 95 -1.49 0.20 14.72
C VAL A 95 -1.45 0.22 13.20
N LEU A 96 -1.21 1.40 12.60
CA LEU A 96 -0.93 1.52 11.17
C LEU A 96 0.58 1.69 10.98
N VAL A 97 1.15 0.90 10.07
CA VAL A 97 2.56 1.01 9.65
C VAL A 97 2.58 1.35 8.17
N SER A 98 3.15 2.49 7.79
CA SER A 98 3.33 2.87 6.39
C SER A 98 4.81 2.81 6.02
N VAL A 99 5.12 2.18 4.89
CA VAL A 99 6.49 1.79 4.57
C VAL A 99 6.97 2.49 3.31
N ASN A 100 8.15 3.12 3.40
CA ASN A 100 8.96 3.48 2.25
C ASN A 100 9.96 2.36 1.94
N TYR A 101 10.33 2.24 0.69
CA TYR A 101 11.36 1.35 0.18
C TYR A 101 12.15 2.07 -0.91
N ARG A 102 13.38 1.65 -1.21
CA ARG A 102 14.18 2.22 -2.31
C ARG A 102 13.45 2.04 -3.63
N LEU A 103 13.65 2.95 -4.55
CA LEU A 103 12.92 3.02 -5.81
C LEU A 103 13.87 2.86 -7.00
N LEU A 104 13.31 2.63 -8.17
CA LEU A 104 14.05 2.70 -9.43
C LEU A 104 14.50 4.15 -9.69
N PRO A 105 15.69 4.36 -10.29
CA PRO A 105 16.64 3.34 -10.78
C PRO A 105 17.62 2.82 -9.71
N GLU A 106 17.64 3.41 -8.49
CA GLU A 106 18.62 3.13 -7.44
C GLU A 106 18.51 1.71 -6.87
N ALA A 107 17.30 1.13 -6.90
CA ALA A 107 17.06 -0.24 -6.49
C ALA A 107 16.09 -0.95 -7.45
N SER A 108 16.50 -2.13 -7.92
CA SER A 108 15.66 -3.02 -8.72
C SER A 108 14.42 -3.50 -7.94
N VAL A 109 13.41 -4.01 -8.63
CA VAL A 109 12.20 -4.55 -7.98
C VAL A 109 12.54 -5.72 -7.03
N ALA A 110 13.56 -6.51 -7.33
CA ALA A 110 14.05 -7.56 -6.43
C ALA A 110 14.64 -6.97 -5.14
N GLU A 111 15.40 -5.88 -5.23
CA GLU A 111 15.94 -5.18 -4.06
C GLU A 111 14.85 -4.46 -3.26
N GLN A 112 13.83 -3.92 -3.92
CA GLN A 112 12.64 -3.37 -3.25
C GLN A 112 11.91 -4.45 -2.44
N LEU A 113 11.78 -5.66 -2.98
CA LEU A 113 11.22 -6.80 -2.25
C LEU A 113 12.09 -7.19 -1.04
N ALA A 114 13.43 -7.14 -1.18
CA ALA A 114 14.35 -7.37 -0.08
C ALA A 114 14.22 -6.27 1.02
N ASP A 115 14.09 -5.01 0.61
CA ASP A 115 13.81 -3.90 1.54
C ASP A 115 12.53 -4.15 2.35
N LEU A 116 11.46 -4.61 1.71
CA LEU A 116 10.22 -4.91 2.41
C LEU A 116 10.34 -6.09 3.39
N ARG A 117 11.16 -7.10 3.09
CA ARG A 117 11.47 -8.16 4.07
C ARG A 117 12.22 -7.62 5.29
N LEU A 118 13.22 -6.76 5.09
CA LEU A 118 13.91 -6.08 6.21
C LEU A 118 12.95 -5.21 7.01
N ALA A 119 12.06 -4.48 6.34
CA ALA A 119 11.03 -3.66 6.97
C ALA A 119 10.05 -4.50 7.82
N LEU A 120 9.60 -5.66 7.31
CA LEU A 120 8.75 -6.60 8.07
C LEU A 120 9.47 -7.15 9.28
N GLN A 121 10.73 -7.58 9.12
CA GLN A 121 11.55 -8.08 10.23
C GLN A 121 11.70 -7.02 11.32
N ARG A 122 12.04 -5.77 10.95
CA ARG A 122 12.14 -4.65 11.89
C ARG A 122 10.81 -4.36 12.58
N THR A 123 9.71 -4.36 11.82
CA THR A 123 8.35 -4.17 12.35
C THR A 123 8.06 -5.22 13.43
N GLN A 124 8.27 -6.49 13.16
CA GLN A 124 7.97 -7.57 14.11
C GLN A 124 8.85 -7.55 15.34
N GLN A 125 10.14 -7.24 15.18
CA GLN A 125 11.10 -7.14 16.30
C GLN A 125 10.74 -6.04 17.29
N GLN A 126 10.20 -4.91 16.80
CA GLN A 126 9.93 -3.73 17.62
C GLN A 126 8.45 -3.52 17.92
N ALA A 127 7.55 -4.35 17.39
CA ALA A 127 6.10 -4.16 17.51
C ALA A 127 5.64 -3.91 18.96
N ALA A 128 6.17 -4.67 19.92
CA ALA A 128 5.80 -4.54 21.32
C ALA A 128 6.19 -3.17 21.93
N GLU A 129 7.25 -2.51 21.44
CA GLU A 129 7.71 -1.21 21.94
C GLU A 129 6.69 -0.10 21.69
N TRP A 130 5.84 -0.27 20.68
CA TRP A 130 4.80 0.69 20.30
C TRP A 130 3.39 0.10 20.36
N GLY A 131 3.22 -1.00 21.11
CA GLY A 131 1.92 -1.59 21.44
C GLY A 131 1.29 -2.40 20.30
N GLY A 132 2.08 -2.79 19.28
CA GLY A 132 1.62 -3.67 18.20
C GLY A 132 1.76 -5.15 18.56
N ASP A 133 0.84 -5.98 18.06
CA ASP A 133 0.92 -7.44 18.12
C ASP A 133 1.36 -8.00 16.75
N PRO A 134 2.61 -8.44 16.59
CA PRO A 134 3.11 -8.98 15.33
C PRO A 134 2.39 -10.26 14.89
N ALA A 135 1.77 -11.00 15.82
CA ALA A 135 0.97 -12.18 15.51
C ALA A 135 -0.40 -11.84 14.89
N GLN A 136 -0.82 -10.58 14.92
CA GLN A 136 -2.06 -10.07 14.33
C GLN A 136 -1.79 -9.03 13.23
N MET A 137 -0.77 -9.27 12.41
CA MET A 137 -0.41 -8.39 11.29
C MET A 137 -1.17 -8.77 10.01
N VAL A 138 -1.63 -7.75 9.27
CA VAL A 138 -2.17 -7.89 7.92
C VAL A 138 -1.42 -6.95 6.99
N LEU A 139 -1.00 -7.46 5.83
CA LEU A 139 -0.29 -6.67 4.82
C LEU A 139 -1.30 -6.02 3.86
N LEU A 140 -1.10 -4.76 3.55
CA LEU A 140 -1.84 -4.03 2.53
C LEU A 140 -0.86 -3.45 1.51
N GLY A 141 -1.23 -3.42 0.25
CA GLY A 141 -0.42 -2.76 -0.76
C GLY A 141 -1.27 -2.23 -1.90
N HIS A 142 -0.87 -1.12 -2.50
CA HIS A 142 -1.56 -0.54 -3.66
C HIS A 142 -0.68 -0.56 -4.90
N SER A 143 -1.25 -0.96 -6.06
CA SER A 143 -0.56 -0.88 -7.36
C SER A 143 0.78 -1.66 -7.36
N ALA A 144 1.92 -1.00 -7.58
CA ALA A 144 3.25 -1.60 -7.42
C ALA A 144 3.47 -2.16 -6.00
N GLY A 145 2.94 -1.51 -4.95
CA GLY A 145 2.96 -2.02 -3.58
C GLY A 145 2.13 -3.29 -3.42
N ALA A 146 0.99 -3.40 -4.11
CA ALA A 146 0.19 -4.63 -4.12
C ALA A 146 0.92 -5.80 -4.81
N HIS A 147 1.66 -5.52 -5.88
CA HIS A 147 2.55 -6.49 -6.50
C HIS A 147 3.63 -6.99 -5.53
N LEU A 148 4.31 -6.08 -4.83
CA LEU A 148 5.34 -6.44 -3.85
C LEU A 148 4.76 -7.23 -2.65
N VAL A 149 3.59 -6.83 -2.14
CA VAL A 149 2.88 -7.58 -1.09
C VAL A 149 2.45 -8.97 -1.59
N ALA A 150 2.00 -9.08 -2.84
CA ALA A 150 1.65 -10.37 -3.44
C ALA A 150 2.88 -11.29 -3.55
N LEU A 151 4.06 -10.77 -3.88
CA LEU A 151 5.32 -11.52 -3.89
C LEU A 151 5.72 -12.00 -2.49
N LEU A 152 5.61 -11.13 -1.46
CA LEU A 152 5.83 -11.52 -0.07
C LEU A 152 4.91 -12.68 0.33
N ASN A 153 3.63 -12.57 -0.05
CA ASN A 153 2.61 -13.56 0.30
C ASN A 153 2.79 -14.89 -0.46
N ALA A 154 3.25 -14.83 -1.72
CA ALA A 154 3.48 -16.01 -2.56
C ALA A 154 4.71 -16.81 -2.12
N ASP A 155 5.81 -16.13 -1.76
CA ASP A 155 7.07 -16.74 -1.30
C ASP A 155 7.27 -16.51 0.22
N LEU A 156 6.33 -17.02 1.00
CA LEU A 156 6.40 -16.95 2.46
C LEU A 156 7.67 -17.64 3.01
N ALA A 157 8.13 -18.71 2.37
CA ALA A 157 9.29 -19.46 2.81
C ALA A 157 10.58 -18.60 2.80
N ALA A 158 10.74 -17.68 1.84
CA ALA A 158 11.87 -16.76 1.84
C ALA A 158 11.83 -15.80 3.05
N SER A 159 10.66 -15.33 3.43
CA SER A 159 10.47 -14.48 4.62
C SER A 159 10.74 -15.27 5.90
N THR A 160 10.23 -16.49 6.00
CA THR A 160 10.43 -17.37 7.17
C THR A 160 11.91 -17.73 7.38
N ARG A 161 12.68 -17.93 6.31
CA ARG A 161 14.15 -18.15 6.42
C ARG A 161 14.90 -16.95 7.04
N LEU A 162 14.34 -15.76 6.97
CA LEU A 162 14.85 -14.55 7.63
C LEU A 162 14.32 -14.36 9.06
N GLY A 163 13.59 -15.33 9.60
CA GLY A 163 13.00 -15.27 10.94
C GLY A 163 11.71 -14.42 11.01
N ILE A 164 11.15 -14.04 9.87
CA ILE A 164 9.89 -13.28 9.81
C ILE A 164 8.73 -14.26 10.06
N GLN A 165 7.88 -13.94 11.03
CA GLN A 165 6.69 -14.72 11.34
C GLN A 165 5.61 -14.52 10.25
N PRO A 166 4.82 -15.54 9.93
CA PRO A 166 3.69 -15.39 9.02
C PRO A 166 2.68 -14.34 9.53
N TRP A 167 2.12 -13.59 8.60
CA TRP A 167 1.03 -12.65 8.85
C TRP A 167 -0.33 -13.29 8.65
N ARG A 168 -1.41 -12.65 9.11
CA ARG A 168 -2.78 -13.20 9.08
C ARG A 168 -3.40 -13.23 7.68
N GLY A 169 -3.02 -12.31 6.81
CA GLY A 169 -3.53 -12.20 5.45
C GLY A 169 -3.00 -10.98 4.73
N ALA A 170 -3.37 -10.85 3.46
CA ALA A 170 -2.98 -9.71 2.62
C ALA A 170 -4.17 -9.13 1.87
N VAL A 171 -4.20 -7.80 1.74
CA VAL A 171 -5.15 -7.05 0.91
C VAL A 171 -4.39 -6.38 -0.23
N LEU A 172 -4.64 -6.84 -1.44
CA LEU A 172 -3.99 -6.36 -2.66
C LEU A 172 -4.90 -5.34 -3.35
N LEU A 173 -4.52 -4.07 -3.34
CA LEU A 173 -5.31 -2.97 -3.88
C LEU A 173 -4.90 -2.70 -5.33
N ASP A 174 -5.59 -3.33 -6.25
CA ASP A 174 -5.59 -3.07 -7.70
C ASP A 174 -4.21 -3.20 -8.39
N SER A 175 -3.54 -4.34 -8.22
CA SER A 175 -2.39 -4.69 -9.06
C SER A 175 -2.85 -5.38 -10.34
N ALA A 176 -2.28 -4.95 -11.49
CA ALA A 176 -2.42 -5.65 -12.77
C ALA A 176 -1.22 -6.56 -13.08
N VAL A 177 -0.30 -6.76 -12.11
CA VAL A 177 0.97 -7.49 -12.33
C VAL A 177 1.07 -8.67 -11.37
N LEU A 178 0.07 -9.54 -11.39
CA LEU A 178 0.08 -10.79 -10.63
C LEU A 178 0.62 -11.96 -11.46
N ASP A 179 0.47 -11.89 -12.79
CA ASP A 179 1.15 -12.75 -13.78
C ASP A 179 2.01 -11.87 -14.69
N LEU A 180 3.25 -11.64 -14.30
CA LEU A 180 4.16 -10.74 -15.03
C LEU A 180 4.51 -11.25 -16.43
N PRO A 181 4.86 -12.53 -16.69
CA PRO A 181 5.08 -13.02 -18.03
C PRO A 181 3.90 -12.79 -18.98
N ALA A 182 2.65 -12.96 -18.50
CA ALA A 182 1.47 -12.75 -19.32
C ALA A 182 1.28 -11.26 -19.71
N ILE A 183 1.78 -10.34 -18.91
CA ILE A 183 1.80 -8.90 -19.24
C ILE A 183 2.90 -8.60 -20.24
N MET A 184 4.14 -9.08 -19.99
CA MET A 184 5.30 -8.73 -20.79
C MET A 184 5.26 -9.30 -22.22
N HIS A 185 4.47 -10.34 -22.48
CA HIS A 185 4.25 -10.91 -23.81
C HIS A 185 3.15 -10.22 -24.63
N LYS A 186 2.50 -9.19 -24.08
CA LYS A 186 1.41 -8.42 -24.73
C LYS A 186 1.80 -6.94 -24.83
N PRO A 187 1.09 -6.14 -25.62
CA PRO A 187 1.22 -4.68 -25.52
C PRO A 187 0.96 -4.20 -24.08
N HIS A 188 1.93 -3.50 -23.51
CA HIS A 188 1.91 -3.07 -22.13
C HIS A 188 2.49 -1.66 -21.97
N TYR A 189 2.35 -1.06 -20.78
CA TYR A 189 2.87 0.25 -20.50
C TYR A 189 4.41 0.22 -20.39
N ARG A 190 5.09 1.18 -20.98
CA ARG A 190 6.55 1.31 -21.03
C ARG A 190 7.24 1.29 -19.65
N PHE A 191 6.55 1.65 -18.59
CA PHE A 191 7.13 1.58 -17.25
C PHE A 191 7.34 0.13 -16.76
N TYR A 192 6.69 -0.86 -17.35
CA TYR A 192 6.98 -2.27 -17.08
C TYR A 192 8.35 -2.69 -17.65
N ASP A 193 8.69 -2.23 -18.87
CA ASP A 193 10.02 -2.48 -19.42
C ASP A 193 11.13 -1.89 -18.53
N GLN A 194 10.88 -0.69 -17.97
CA GLN A 194 11.80 -0.03 -17.07
C GLN A 194 11.97 -0.76 -15.74
N ALA A 195 10.91 -1.42 -15.26
CA ALA A 195 10.92 -2.13 -13.99
C ALA A 195 11.46 -3.56 -14.11
N PHE A 196 11.16 -4.24 -15.19
CA PHE A 196 11.36 -5.68 -15.32
C PHE A 196 12.31 -6.09 -16.46
N GLY A 197 12.74 -5.14 -17.31
CA GLY A 197 13.64 -5.43 -18.44
C GLY A 197 13.06 -6.46 -19.41
N THR A 198 13.96 -7.23 -20.04
CA THR A 198 13.61 -8.17 -21.12
C THR A 198 13.91 -9.64 -20.80
N ASP A 199 14.39 -9.94 -19.59
CA ASP A 199 14.74 -11.31 -19.19
C ASP A 199 13.51 -12.10 -18.68
N PRO A 200 13.06 -13.16 -19.40
CA PRO A 200 11.93 -13.98 -18.96
C PRO A 200 12.16 -14.71 -17.63
N ALA A 201 13.41 -14.99 -17.25
CA ALA A 201 13.72 -15.60 -15.96
C ALA A 201 13.45 -14.61 -14.83
N TYR A 202 13.84 -13.34 -15.00
CA TYR A 202 13.55 -12.27 -14.07
C TYR A 202 12.03 -11.99 -13.95
N TRP A 203 11.29 -12.06 -15.08
CA TRP A 203 9.83 -11.94 -15.03
C TRP A 203 9.18 -13.04 -14.19
N ARG A 204 9.62 -14.29 -14.34
CA ARG A 204 9.11 -15.42 -13.54
C ARG A 204 9.45 -15.25 -12.06
N GLN A 205 10.67 -14.83 -11.76
CA GLN A 205 11.13 -14.57 -10.39
C GLN A 205 10.27 -13.50 -9.69
N LEU A 206 9.86 -12.47 -10.42
CA LEU A 206 9.07 -11.35 -9.89
C LEU A 206 7.58 -11.45 -10.22
N SER A 207 7.09 -12.61 -10.62
CA SER A 207 5.68 -12.87 -10.87
C SER A 207 5.04 -13.54 -9.66
N PRO A 208 4.16 -12.87 -8.91
CA PRO A 208 3.49 -13.49 -7.75
C PRO A 208 2.87 -14.85 -8.08
N LEU A 209 2.18 -14.95 -9.22
CA LEU A 209 1.54 -16.20 -9.67
C LEU A 209 2.55 -17.36 -9.79
N HIS A 210 3.76 -17.08 -10.27
CA HIS A 210 4.80 -18.10 -10.49
C HIS A 210 5.60 -18.43 -9.23
N GLN A 211 5.46 -17.65 -8.17
CA GLN A 211 6.10 -17.87 -6.87
C GLN A 211 5.17 -18.51 -5.84
N LEU A 212 3.89 -18.76 -6.19
CA LEU A 212 2.91 -19.33 -5.27
C LEU A 212 3.36 -20.67 -4.69
N GLN A 213 3.25 -20.79 -3.38
CA GLN A 213 3.53 -22.00 -2.62
C GLN A 213 2.34 -22.36 -1.73
N LYS A 214 2.26 -23.63 -1.33
CA LYS A 214 1.29 -24.08 -0.32
C LYS A 214 1.50 -23.35 1.00
N GLY A 215 0.40 -23.06 1.68
CA GLY A 215 0.46 -22.38 2.99
C GLY A 215 0.58 -20.86 2.90
N ALA A 216 0.43 -20.26 1.72
CA ALA A 216 0.33 -18.81 1.59
C ALA A 216 -0.84 -18.27 2.44
N PRO A 217 -0.65 -17.16 3.18
CA PRO A 217 -1.72 -16.54 3.96
C PRO A 217 -2.93 -16.14 3.10
N PRO A 218 -4.15 -16.03 3.71
CA PRO A 218 -5.35 -15.59 3.01
C PRO A 218 -5.16 -14.26 2.25
N VAL A 219 -5.81 -14.13 1.08
CA VAL A 219 -5.72 -12.94 0.23
C VAL A 219 -7.10 -12.39 -0.09
N LEU A 220 -7.28 -11.08 0.01
CA LEU A 220 -8.32 -10.31 -0.66
C LEU A 220 -7.69 -9.49 -1.79
N ALA A 221 -8.01 -9.82 -3.03
CA ALA A 221 -7.58 -9.05 -4.20
C ALA A 221 -8.70 -8.08 -4.63
N VAL A 222 -8.55 -6.81 -4.27
CA VAL A 222 -9.43 -5.73 -4.75
C VAL A 222 -8.97 -5.30 -6.13
N CYS A 223 -9.89 -5.15 -7.08
CA CYS A 223 -9.54 -4.74 -8.44
C CYS A 223 -10.53 -3.73 -9.01
N SER A 224 -10.04 -2.83 -9.87
CA SER A 224 -10.87 -1.91 -10.62
C SER A 224 -11.56 -2.60 -11.80
N SER A 225 -12.89 -2.60 -11.82
CA SER A 225 -13.65 -3.05 -12.99
C SER A 225 -13.64 -2.04 -14.15
N GLN A 226 -13.06 -0.86 -13.96
CA GLN A 226 -12.99 0.22 -14.95
C GLN A 226 -11.67 0.24 -15.73
N ARG A 227 -10.69 -0.56 -15.34
CA ARG A 227 -9.35 -0.54 -15.97
C ARG A 227 -9.30 -1.31 -17.27
N PRO A 228 -8.75 -0.72 -18.35
CA PRO A 228 -8.63 -1.39 -19.64
C PRO A 228 -7.59 -2.52 -19.66
N ASP A 229 -6.60 -2.51 -18.73
CA ASP A 229 -5.57 -3.54 -18.61
C ASP A 229 -6.02 -4.76 -17.77
N GLN A 230 -7.34 -4.86 -17.52
CA GLN A 230 -8.00 -6.04 -16.97
C GLN A 230 -7.42 -6.52 -15.62
N SER A 231 -7.16 -5.60 -14.69
CA SER A 231 -6.65 -5.93 -13.36
C SER A 231 -7.47 -7.01 -12.64
N CYS A 232 -8.81 -7.04 -12.84
CA CYS A 232 -9.66 -8.07 -12.27
C CYS A 232 -9.41 -9.46 -12.86
N ALA A 233 -9.08 -9.59 -14.14
CA ALA A 233 -8.72 -10.89 -14.73
C ALA A 233 -7.42 -11.44 -14.09
N GLN A 234 -6.43 -10.58 -13.85
CA GLN A 234 -5.21 -10.92 -13.13
C GLN A 234 -5.52 -11.35 -11.67
N ALA A 235 -6.40 -10.62 -10.98
CA ALA A 235 -6.82 -10.92 -9.62
C ALA A 235 -7.51 -12.30 -9.54
N HIS A 236 -8.43 -12.61 -10.46
CA HIS A 236 -9.08 -13.92 -10.52
C HIS A 236 -8.09 -15.06 -10.78
N ALA A 237 -7.21 -14.93 -11.78
CA ALA A 237 -6.20 -15.96 -12.09
C ALA A 237 -5.28 -16.25 -10.89
N PHE A 238 -4.90 -15.23 -10.15
CA PHE A 238 -4.09 -15.34 -8.94
C PHE A 238 -4.87 -16.02 -7.80
N ALA A 239 -6.11 -15.59 -7.54
CA ALA A 239 -6.97 -16.16 -6.51
C ALA A 239 -7.28 -17.63 -6.78
N ASP A 240 -7.64 -17.99 -8.01
CA ASP A 240 -7.90 -19.37 -8.41
C ASP A 240 -6.66 -20.27 -8.19
N SER A 241 -5.47 -19.73 -8.45
CA SER A 241 -4.21 -20.45 -8.24
C SER A 241 -3.91 -20.66 -6.76
N LEU A 242 -4.15 -19.65 -5.91
CA LEU A 242 -4.07 -19.77 -4.46
C LEU A 242 -5.05 -20.82 -3.92
N GLN A 243 -6.30 -20.81 -4.38
CA GLN A 243 -7.33 -21.75 -3.96
C GLN A 243 -6.96 -23.20 -4.36
N ARG A 244 -6.39 -23.41 -5.57
CA ARG A 244 -5.88 -24.74 -5.98
C ARG A 244 -4.75 -25.24 -5.08
N LEU A 245 -4.00 -24.36 -4.45
CA LEU A 245 -2.95 -24.69 -3.48
C LEU A 245 -3.49 -24.85 -2.04
N GLY A 246 -4.81 -24.70 -1.83
CA GLY A 246 -5.46 -24.83 -0.53
C GLY A 246 -5.45 -23.57 0.33
N SER A 247 -5.04 -22.42 -0.22
CA SER A 247 -5.09 -21.12 0.47
C SER A 247 -6.41 -20.41 0.19
N ARG A 248 -6.93 -19.68 1.18
CA ARG A 248 -8.12 -18.83 0.99
C ARG A 248 -7.76 -17.60 0.15
N ALA A 249 -8.53 -17.35 -0.90
CA ALA A 249 -8.41 -16.14 -1.70
C ALA A 249 -9.80 -15.67 -2.17
N GLU A 250 -10.00 -14.37 -2.15
CA GLU A 250 -11.22 -13.70 -2.56
C GLU A 250 -10.88 -12.57 -3.53
N VAL A 251 -11.76 -12.31 -4.48
CA VAL A 251 -11.65 -11.17 -5.39
C VAL A 251 -12.81 -10.23 -5.13
N LEU A 252 -12.49 -8.94 -5.01
CA LEU A 252 -13.45 -7.87 -4.75
C LEU A 252 -13.39 -6.82 -5.87
N PRO A 253 -14.15 -7.00 -6.98
CA PRO A 253 -14.25 -6.00 -8.03
C PRO A 253 -14.93 -4.73 -7.50
N GLN A 254 -14.36 -3.56 -7.82
CA GLN A 254 -14.94 -2.27 -7.47
C GLN A 254 -15.11 -1.39 -8.71
N PRO A 255 -16.24 -0.70 -8.88
CA PRO A 255 -16.47 0.26 -9.96
C PRO A 255 -15.79 1.61 -9.65
N LEU A 256 -14.53 1.53 -9.22
CA LEU A 256 -13.68 2.65 -8.83
C LEU A 256 -12.45 2.72 -9.70
N SER A 257 -11.93 3.92 -9.93
CA SER A 257 -10.66 4.09 -10.63
C SER A 257 -9.49 3.50 -9.82
N HIS A 258 -8.37 3.23 -10.50
CA HIS A 258 -7.12 2.77 -9.86
C HIS A 258 -6.71 3.61 -8.64
N LYS A 259 -6.80 4.93 -8.76
CA LYS A 259 -6.49 5.86 -7.67
C LYS A 259 -7.55 5.79 -6.56
N ALA A 260 -8.84 5.73 -6.93
CA ALA A 260 -9.95 5.74 -5.98
C ALA A 260 -9.96 4.49 -5.09
N ILE A 261 -9.61 3.31 -5.60
CA ILE A 261 -9.46 2.07 -4.80
C ILE A 261 -8.54 2.29 -3.60
N ASN A 262 -7.42 2.97 -3.78
CA ASN A 262 -6.54 3.26 -2.67
C ASN A 262 -7.03 4.41 -1.79
N HIS A 263 -7.50 5.49 -2.42
CA HIS A 263 -7.85 6.73 -1.72
C HIS A 263 -9.13 6.57 -0.89
N GLU A 264 -10.12 5.82 -1.38
CA GLU A 264 -11.42 5.68 -0.73
C GLU A 264 -11.44 4.59 0.36
N LEU A 265 -10.44 3.72 0.39
CA LEU A 265 -10.29 2.75 1.46
C LEU A 265 -10.01 3.46 2.79
N GLY A 266 -10.88 3.23 3.77
CA GLY A 266 -10.90 3.90 5.06
C GLY A 266 -11.97 4.99 5.18
N LEU A 267 -12.61 5.40 4.08
CA LEU A 267 -13.81 6.23 4.15
C LEU A 267 -15.01 5.38 4.64
N ASP A 268 -16.03 6.04 5.19
CA ASP A 268 -17.28 5.37 5.56
C ASP A 268 -18.12 5.07 4.31
N ASN A 269 -17.81 3.97 3.65
CA ASN A 269 -18.48 3.49 2.45
C ASN A 269 -18.62 1.95 2.43
N ALA A 270 -19.39 1.43 1.50
CA ALA A 270 -19.64 -0.01 1.37
C ALA A 270 -18.34 -0.78 1.03
N TYR A 271 -17.45 -0.18 0.25
CA TYR A 271 -16.16 -0.77 -0.10
C TYR A 271 -15.27 -1.01 1.12
N THR A 272 -15.11 -0.01 2.00
CA THR A 272 -14.35 -0.16 3.25
C THR A 272 -14.95 -1.25 4.14
N ARG A 273 -16.28 -1.28 4.28
CA ARG A 273 -16.96 -2.31 5.07
C ARG A 273 -16.75 -3.73 4.51
N GLN A 274 -16.71 -3.91 3.19
CA GLN A 274 -16.38 -5.21 2.58
C GLN A 274 -14.94 -5.65 2.89
N VAL A 275 -13.97 -4.74 2.87
CA VAL A 275 -12.60 -5.04 3.29
C VAL A 275 -12.54 -5.37 4.78
N GLU A 276 -13.29 -4.67 5.63
CA GLU A 276 -13.38 -4.95 7.07
C GLU A 276 -13.97 -6.33 7.38
N VAL A 277 -14.94 -6.81 6.60
CA VAL A 277 -15.45 -8.19 6.71
C VAL A 277 -14.33 -9.21 6.48
N PHE A 278 -13.50 -9.01 5.47
CA PHE A 278 -12.33 -9.87 5.25
C PHE A 278 -11.34 -9.76 6.41
N LEU A 279 -10.98 -8.56 6.85
CA LEU A 279 -10.05 -8.34 7.98
C LEU A 279 -10.55 -9.04 9.25
N ALA A 280 -11.83 -8.87 9.59
CA ALA A 280 -12.47 -9.51 10.77
C ALA A 280 -12.40 -11.03 10.72
N SER A 281 -12.48 -11.63 9.54
CA SER A 281 -12.43 -13.08 9.35
C SER A 281 -11.04 -13.69 9.56
N LEU A 282 -9.98 -12.87 9.65
CA LEU A 282 -8.61 -13.33 9.80
C LEU A 282 -8.21 -13.67 11.24
N GLY A 283 -9.05 -13.36 12.23
CA GLY A 283 -8.81 -13.71 13.61
C GLY A 283 -9.64 -12.93 14.62
N ALA A 284 -9.83 -13.50 15.80
CA ALA A 284 -10.68 -12.92 16.84
C ALA A 284 -10.25 -11.51 17.28
N GLY A 285 -8.96 -11.25 17.36
CA GLY A 285 -8.46 -9.91 17.74
C GLY A 285 -8.79 -8.83 16.71
N LEU A 286 -8.70 -9.16 15.41
CA LEU A 286 -9.12 -8.29 14.32
C LEU A 286 -10.64 -8.10 14.33
N GLN A 287 -11.39 -9.18 14.52
CA GLN A 287 -12.84 -9.15 14.58
C GLN A 287 -13.36 -8.25 15.72
N GLN A 288 -12.78 -8.37 16.90
CA GLN A 288 -13.19 -7.59 18.09
C GLN A 288 -13.02 -6.07 17.86
N ARG A 289 -11.99 -5.66 17.10
CA ARG A 289 -11.74 -4.23 16.81
C ARG A 289 -12.65 -3.66 15.72
N LEU A 290 -13.20 -4.52 14.86
CA LEU A 290 -14.05 -4.12 13.73
C LEU A 290 -15.55 -4.34 13.99
N GLN A 291 -15.92 -4.83 15.18
CA GLN A 291 -17.32 -4.86 15.61
C GLN A 291 -17.80 -3.45 15.92
N PRO A 292 -19.03 -3.06 15.48
CA PRO A 292 -19.61 -1.75 15.77
C PRO A 292 -19.88 -1.54 17.25
#